data_6ebe4606ff3a8be09db19f87f7378436
#
_entry.id   6ebe4606ff3a8be09db19f87f7378436
#
_cell.length_a   1.000
_cell.length_b   1.000
_cell.length_c   1.000
_cell.angle_alpha   90.00
_cell.angle_beta   90.00
_cell.angle_gamma   90.00
#
_symmetry.space_group_name_H-M   'P 1'
#
loop_
_entity.id
_entity.type
_entity.pdbx_description
1 polymer ?
#
loop_
_entity_poly.entity_id
_entity_poly.type
_entity_poly.pdbx_seq_one_letter_code
_entity_poly.pdbx_strand_id
1 'polypeptide(L)'
;MLDLRWVVANLEETKRRLATRGEGAALALAPIEALAAERRQLIQSSETERAEQRKASEQMRTLKGEEQAELRARLKKLSDDVKEKDARLKEVEEKIESALLNVPNLPHESVPVGRDEKDNKVVRTWGEKPSLAFAPKQHDDLGEALGMLDFKRAGKVSGSRFVFYRGELARLERALVSFFIDCHREKGYVEL
;
A
#
# COMPACT_ATOMS: atom_id res chain seq x y z
N MET A 1 0.27 -2.13 1.30
CA MET A 1 -0.38 -1.22 2.25
C MET A 1 -0.87 -2.04 3.43
N LEU A 2 -0.71 -1.55 4.66
CA LEU A 2 -1.18 -2.24 5.86
C LEU A 2 -2.71 -2.16 5.96
N ASP A 3 -3.34 -3.23 6.45
CA ASP A 3 -4.78 -3.23 6.73
C ASP A 3 -5.09 -2.39 7.97
N LEU A 4 -5.99 -1.42 7.85
CA LEU A 4 -6.36 -0.52 8.95
C LEU A 4 -6.89 -1.28 10.16
N ARG A 5 -7.78 -2.26 9.95
CA ARG A 5 -8.44 -2.98 11.04
C ARG A 5 -7.41 -3.76 11.86
N TRP A 6 -6.48 -4.38 11.13
CA TRP A 6 -5.39 -5.12 11.77
C TRP A 6 -4.45 -4.18 12.54
N VAL A 7 -4.05 -3.04 11.96
CA VAL A 7 -3.18 -2.04 12.61
C VAL A 7 -3.80 -1.52 13.89
N VAL A 8 -5.09 -1.14 13.87
CA VAL A 8 -5.78 -0.60 15.05
C VAL A 8 -5.99 -1.66 16.14
N ALA A 9 -6.26 -2.91 15.75
CA ALA A 9 -6.42 -4.02 16.70
C ALA A 9 -5.08 -4.44 17.34
N ASN A 10 -3.94 -4.20 16.64
CA ASN A 10 -2.61 -4.64 17.06
C ASN A 10 -1.61 -3.47 17.12
N LEU A 11 -2.05 -2.32 17.65
CA LEU A 11 -1.29 -1.07 17.55
C LEU A 11 0.09 -1.15 18.20
N GLU A 12 0.20 -1.68 19.41
CA GLU A 12 1.47 -1.82 20.13
C GLU A 12 2.45 -2.78 19.44
N GLU A 13 1.94 -3.89 18.92
CA GLU A 13 2.73 -4.82 18.11
C GLU A 13 3.21 -4.17 16.82
N THR A 14 2.34 -3.40 16.17
CA THR A 14 2.67 -2.64 14.96
C THR A 14 3.78 -1.63 15.23
N LYS A 15 3.68 -0.85 16.32
CA LYS A 15 4.72 0.09 16.76
C LYS A 15 6.04 -0.62 17.03
N ARG A 16 6.01 -1.71 17.77
CA ARG A 16 7.19 -2.52 18.11
C ARG A 16 7.90 -3.03 16.86
N ARG A 17 7.16 -3.60 15.90
CA ARG A 17 7.73 -4.11 14.64
C ARG A 17 8.23 -3.00 13.73
N LEU A 18 7.55 -1.87 13.65
CA LEU A 18 8.04 -0.73 12.88
C LEU A 18 9.27 -0.09 13.48
N ALA A 19 9.40 -0.06 14.80
CA ALA A 19 10.61 0.46 15.48
C ALA A 19 11.89 -0.28 15.05
N THR A 20 11.78 -1.55 14.64
CA THR A 20 12.94 -2.30 14.10
C THR A 20 13.44 -1.77 12.75
N ARG A 21 12.63 -0.93 12.06
CA ARG A 21 12.99 -0.25 10.80
C ARG A 21 13.55 1.16 11.00
N GLY A 22 13.67 1.59 12.24
CA GLY A 22 14.10 2.93 12.65
C GLY A 22 12.99 3.74 13.32
N GLU A 23 13.37 4.72 14.11
CA GLU A 23 12.45 5.52 14.92
C GLU A 23 11.38 6.24 14.09
N GLY A 24 11.72 6.75 12.91
CA GLY A 24 10.78 7.43 12.01
C GLY A 24 9.63 6.54 11.52
N ALA A 25 9.85 5.23 11.39
CA ALA A 25 8.82 4.30 10.93
C ALA A 25 7.69 4.11 11.96
N ALA A 26 8.03 4.07 13.25
CA ALA A 26 7.04 3.97 14.32
C ALA A 26 6.26 5.28 14.50
N LEU A 27 6.92 6.44 14.33
CA LEU A 27 6.28 7.76 14.41
C LEU A 27 5.22 7.99 13.32
N ALA A 28 5.35 7.34 12.16
CA ALA A 28 4.37 7.40 11.10
C ALA A 28 2.97 6.86 11.48
N LEU A 29 2.86 6.11 12.58
CA LEU A 29 1.57 5.63 13.11
C LEU A 29 0.83 6.65 13.97
N ALA A 30 1.47 7.68 14.49
CA ALA A 30 0.85 8.62 15.42
C ALA A 30 -0.46 9.25 14.90
N PRO A 31 -0.55 9.73 13.63
CA PRO A 31 -1.80 10.28 13.11
C PRO A 31 -2.90 9.21 12.96
N ILE A 32 -2.53 7.95 12.71
CA ILE A 32 -3.49 6.86 12.47
C ILE A 32 -4.24 6.52 13.77
N GLU A 33 -3.57 6.56 14.91
CA GLU A 33 -4.18 6.26 16.21
C GLU A 33 -5.32 7.23 16.54
N ALA A 34 -5.07 8.53 16.40
CA ALA A 34 -6.07 9.57 16.63
C ALA A 34 -7.25 9.48 15.63
N LEU A 35 -6.94 9.33 14.34
CA LEU A 35 -7.95 9.21 13.30
C LEU A 35 -8.81 7.95 13.44
N ALA A 36 -8.22 6.83 13.89
CA ALA A 36 -8.96 5.60 14.15
C ALA A 36 -9.91 5.72 15.34
N ALA A 37 -9.54 6.48 16.37
CA ALA A 37 -10.43 6.79 17.49
C ALA A 37 -11.60 7.67 17.03
N GLU A 38 -11.33 8.74 16.27
CA GLU A 38 -12.36 9.60 15.67
C GLU A 38 -13.31 8.80 14.77
N ARG A 39 -12.78 7.96 13.90
CA ARG A 39 -13.55 7.06 13.02
C ARG A 39 -14.54 6.20 13.83
N ARG A 40 -14.05 5.58 14.90
CA ARG A 40 -14.89 4.72 15.76
C ARG A 40 -16.05 5.49 16.40
N GLN A 41 -15.77 6.70 16.89
CA GLN A 41 -16.80 7.58 17.49
C GLN A 41 -17.85 8.00 16.46
N LEU A 42 -17.42 8.39 15.25
CA LEU A 42 -18.32 8.78 14.17
C LEU A 42 -19.25 7.61 13.77
N ILE A 43 -18.70 6.41 13.59
CA ILE A 43 -19.51 5.22 13.27
C ILE A 43 -20.53 4.96 14.36
N GLN A 44 -20.12 4.90 15.62
CA GLN A 44 -21.00 4.61 16.75
C GLN A 44 -22.12 5.65 16.90
N SER A 45 -21.79 6.93 16.77
CA SER A 45 -22.79 8.01 16.87
C SER A 45 -23.75 7.99 15.67
N SER A 46 -23.27 7.79 14.44
CA SER A 46 -24.10 7.67 13.25
C SER A 46 -25.06 6.45 13.34
N GLU A 47 -24.58 5.30 13.81
CA GLU A 47 -25.43 4.11 14.02
C GLU A 47 -26.52 4.37 15.06
N THR A 48 -26.21 5.05 16.17
CA THR A 48 -27.17 5.40 17.21
C THR A 48 -28.26 6.33 16.63
N GLU A 49 -27.87 7.38 15.92
CA GLU A 49 -28.83 8.30 15.32
C GLU A 49 -29.68 7.66 14.21
N ARG A 50 -29.11 6.77 13.42
CA ARG A 50 -29.89 5.97 12.45
C ARG A 50 -30.89 5.04 13.12
N ALA A 51 -30.55 4.50 14.29
CA ALA A 51 -31.48 3.68 15.08
C ALA A 51 -32.62 4.53 15.66
N GLU A 52 -32.31 5.74 16.15
CA GLU A 52 -33.34 6.69 16.59
C GLU A 52 -34.23 7.16 15.43
N GLN A 53 -33.65 7.45 14.27
CA GLN A 53 -34.40 7.83 13.08
C GLN A 53 -35.39 6.73 12.65
N ARG A 54 -34.97 5.47 12.71
CA ARG A 54 -35.88 4.34 12.42
C ARG A 54 -37.04 4.28 13.40
N LYS A 55 -36.76 4.36 14.71
CA LYS A 55 -37.81 4.37 15.75
C LYS A 55 -38.76 5.55 15.60
N ALA A 56 -38.22 6.75 15.37
CA ALA A 56 -39.05 7.95 15.17
C ALA A 56 -39.90 7.86 13.87
N SER A 57 -39.37 7.26 12.81
CA SER A 57 -40.12 7.02 11.58
C SER A 57 -41.27 6.02 11.73
N GLU A 58 -41.12 5.02 12.59
CA GLU A 58 -42.21 4.12 12.96
C GLU A 58 -43.33 4.83 13.74
N GLN A 59 -42.95 5.68 14.70
CA GLN A 59 -43.90 6.48 15.48
C GLN A 59 -44.69 7.47 14.62
N MET A 60 -44.11 7.99 13.55
CA MET A 60 -44.76 8.89 12.60
C MET A 60 -46.05 8.35 12.00
N ARG A 61 -46.21 7.00 11.94
CA ARG A 61 -47.41 6.37 11.37
C ARG A 61 -48.64 6.47 12.28
N THR A 62 -48.44 6.70 13.57
CA THR A 62 -49.47 6.71 14.57
C THR A 62 -49.83 8.13 15.06
N LEU A 63 -48.98 9.11 14.87
CA LEU A 63 -49.13 10.49 15.34
C LEU A 63 -49.88 11.37 14.35
N LYS A 64 -50.59 12.38 14.82
CA LYS A 64 -51.32 13.37 14.02
C LYS A 64 -51.18 14.76 14.64
N GLY A 65 -51.37 15.83 13.81
CA GLY A 65 -51.38 17.20 14.30
C GLY A 65 -50.01 17.77 14.67
N GLU A 66 -49.90 18.51 15.75
CA GLU A 66 -48.69 19.18 16.22
C GLU A 66 -47.57 18.19 16.55
N GLU A 67 -47.86 17.09 17.22
CA GLU A 67 -46.89 16.04 17.54
C GLU A 67 -46.22 15.46 16.29
N GLN A 68 -46.97 15.32 15.20
CA GLN A 68 -46.43 14.88 13.91
C GLN A 68 -45.49 15.93 13.30
N ALA A 69 -45.80 17.25 13.48
CA ALA A 69 -44.94 18.31 12.96
C ALA A 69 -43.61 18.40 13.74
N GLU A 70 -43.65 18.26 15.06
CA GLU A 70 -42.44 18.22 15.89
C GLU A 70 -41.56 17.00 15.54
N LEU A 71 -42.17 15.85 15.38
CA LEU A 71 -41.42 14.64 15.03
C LEU A 71 -40.78 14.72 13.61
N ARG A 72 -41.46 15.40 12.66
CA ARG A 72 -40.89 15.73 11.36
C ARG A 72 -39.64 16.60 11.45
N ALA A 73 -39.71 17.66 12.29
CA ALA A 73 -38.58 18.54 12.51
C ALA A 73 -37.38 17.80 13.13
N ARG A 74 -37.67 16.95 14.13
CA ARG A 74 -36.63 16.07 14.74
C ARG A 74 -36.01 15.11 13.74
N LEU A 75 -36.83 14.44 12.93
CA LEU A 75 -36.34 13.53 11.87
C LEU A 75 -35.47 14.23 10.84
N LYS A 76 -35.85 15.47 10.45
CA LYS A 76 -35.05 16.28 9.54
C LYS A 76 -33.68 16.58 10.16
N LYS A 77 -33.66 17.05 11.44
CA LYS A 77 -32.40 17.32 12.14
C LYS A 77 -31.51 16.06 12.22
N LEU A 78 -32.05 14.93 12.66
CA LEU A 78 -31.33 13.64 12.69
C LEU A 78 -30.78 13.24 11.31
N SER A 79 -31.54 13.50 10.25
CA SER A 79 -31.07 13.23 8.88
C SER A 79 -29.91 14.11 8.47
N ASP A 80 -29.93 15.37 8.85
CA ASP A 80 -28.86 16.32 8.53
C ASP A 80 -27.61 16.01 9.37
N ASP A 81 -27.76 15.70 10.66
CA ASP A 81 -26.68 15.28 11.57
C ASP A 81 -25.98 13.99 11.06
N VAL A 82 -26.76 13.01 10.60
CA VAL A 82 -26.22 11.76 10.01
C VAL A 82 -25.42 12.06 8.73
N LYS A 83 -25.92 12.93 7.85
CA LYS A 83 -25.21 13.32 6.62
C LYS A 83 -23.89 14.02 6.91
N GLU A 84 -23.87 14.92 7.88
CA GLU A 84 -22.64 15.61 8.30
C GLU A 84 -21.61 14.63 8.84
N LYS A 85 -22.04 13.67 9.68
CA LYS A 85 -21.16 12.61 10.20
C LYS A 85 -20.64 11.67 9.11
N ASP A 86 -21.49 11.30 8.16
CA ASP A 86 -21.07 10.47 7.02
C ASP A 86 -20.04 11.21 6.14
N ALA A 87 -20.22 12.51 5.91
CA ALA A 87 -19.23 13.33 5.20
C ALA A 87 -17.90 13.41 5.98
N ARG A 88 -17.98 13.65 7.29
CA ARG A 88 -16.80 13.66 8.15
C ARG A 88 -16.09 12.31 8.22
N LEU A 89 -16.86 11.22 8.28
CA LEU A 89 -16.32 9.86 8.27
C LEU A 89 -15.51 9.61 6.99
N LYS A 90 -16.02 10.03 5.84
CA LYS A 90 -15.30 9.92 4.56
C LYS A 90 -13.98 10.67 4.58
N GLU A 91 -13.97 11.93 5.08
CA GLU A 91 -12.73 12.71 5.21
C GLU A 91 -11.71 12.01 6.12
N VAL A 92 -12.16 11.44 7.23
CA VAL A 92 -11.30 10.73 8.19
C VAL A 92 -10.73 9.46 7.53
N GLU A 93 -11.54 8.72 6.78
CA GLU A 93 -11.10 7.52 6.05
C GLU A 93 -10.06 7.85 4.96
N GLU A 94 -10.25 8.93 4.20
CA GLU A 94 -9.26 9.41 3.23
C GLU A 94 -7.92 9.81 3.90
N LYS A 95 -7.98 10.45 5.06
CA LYS A 95 -6.78 10.80 5.85
C LYS A 95 -6.06 9.55 6.37
N ILE A 96 -6.80 8.56 6.85
CA ILE A 96 -6.23 7.29 7.30
C ILE A 96 -5.55 6.57 6.14
N GLU A 97 -6.20 6.48 4.98
CA GLU A 97 -5.62 5.85 3.80
C GLU A 97 -4.32 6.54 3.37
N SER A 98 -4.34 7.88 3.28
CA SER A 98 -3.16 8.68 2.97
C SER A 98 -2.03 8.46 3.98
N ALA A 99 -2.35 8.39 5.28
CA ALA A 99 -1.37 8.12 6.32
C ALA A 99 -0.79 6.70 6.21
N LEU A 100 -1.62 5.68 5.96
CA LEU A 100 -1.19 4.29 5.80
C LEU A 100 -0.30 4.07 4.58
N LEU A 101 -0.48 4.85 3.51
CA LEU A 101 0.42 4.80 2.33
C LEU A 101 1.86 5.18 2.67
N ASN A 102 2.06 6.01 3.68
CA ASN A 102 3.39 6.45 4.14
C ASN A 102 3.99 5.53 5.21
N VAL A 103 3.22 4.57 5.75
CA VAL A 103 3.73 3.60 6.71
C VAL A 103 4.38 2.44 5.96
N PRO A 104 5.66 2.12 6.24
CA PRO A 104 6.32 0.99 5.61
C PRO A 104 5.69 -0.34 6.06
N ASN A 105 5.84 -1.38 5.25
CA ASN A 105 5.38 -2.72 5.61
C ASN A 105 6.10 -3.26 6.85
N LEU A 106 5.38 -4.07 7.63
CA LEU A 106 5.94 -4.72 8.82
C LEU A 106 6.98 -5.77 8.41
N PRO A 107 8.17 -5.76 9.01
CA PRO A 107 9.14 -6.83 8.81
C PRO A 107 8.56 -8.17 9.30
N HIS A 108 8.88 -9.25 8.62
CA HIS A 108 8.60 -10.60 9.13
C HIS A 108 9.49 -10.90 10.34
N GLU A 109 9.05 -11.76 11.24
CA GLU A 109 9.79 -12.10 12.48
C GLU A 109 11.17 -12.71 12.21
N SER A 110 11.34 -13.38 11.07
CA SER A 110 12.62 -13.96 10.66
C SER A 110 13.65 -12.93 10.15
N VAL A 111 13.25 -11.68 9.95
CA VAL A 111 14.16 -10.62 9.49
C VAL A 111 14.98 -10.12 10.68
N PRO A 112 16.31 -10.18 10.61
CA PRO A 112 17.16 -9.66 11.68
C PRO A 112 17.00 -8.14 11.81
N VAL A 113 17.10 -7.65 13.04
CA VAL A 113 17.19 -6.21 13.28
C VAL A 113 18.61 -5.77 12.93
N GLY A 114 18.72 -4.80 12.02
CA GLY A 114 20.01 -4.30 11.56
C GLY A 114 19.91 -2.87 11.01
N ARG A 115 21.06 -2.27 10.74
CA ARG A 115 21.17 -0.90 10.21
C ARG A 115 21.32 -0.85 8.70
N ASP A 116 22.01 -1.84 8.13
CA ASP A 116 22.30 -1.89 6.69
C ASP A 116 22.33 -3.35 6.17
N GLU A 117 22.68 -3.52 4.91
CA GLU A 117 22.76 -4.82 4.25
C GLU A 117 23.78 -5.79 4.87
N LYS A 118 24.75 -5.32 5.67
CA LYS A 118 25.77 -6.17 6.31
C LYS A 118 25.19 -6.99 7.46
N ASP A 119 24.08 -6.50 8.04
CA ASP A 119 23.34 -7.19 9.09
C ASP A 119 22.41 -8.28 8.53
N ASN A 120 22.28 -8.39 7.19
CA ASN A 120 21.45 -9.39 6.54
C ASN A 120 21.99 -10.81 6.80
N LYS A 121 21.08 -11.69 7.22
CA LYS A 121 21.40 -13.12 7.39
C LYS A 121 21.26 -13.86 6.07
N VAL A 122 22.34 -14.49 5.61
CA VAL A 122 22.29 -15.40 4.47
C VAL A 122 21.45 -16.61 4.84
N VAL A 123 20.30 -16.77 4.18
CA VAL A 123 19.35 -17.88 4.44
C VAL A 123 19.82 -19.17 3.79
N ARG A 124 20.33 -19.08 2.57
CA ARG A 124 20.79 -20.24 1.80
C ARG A 124 21.82 -19.81 0.75
N THR A 125 22.85 -20.60 0.60
CA THR A 125 23.79 -20.50 -0.51
C THR A 125 23.55 -21.67 -1.47
N TRP A 126 23.65 -21.42 -2.78
CA TRP A 126 23.54 -22.42 -3.82
C TRP A 126 24.63 -22.22 -4.86
N GLY A 127 25.28 -23.31 -5.25
CA GLY A 127 26.37 -23.30 -6.22
C GLY A 127 27.66 -22.70 -5.66
N GLU A 128 28.69 -22.74 -6.49
CA GLU A 128 29.99 -22.16 -6.20
C GLU A 128 30.28 -21.02 -7.16
N LYS A 129 30.91 -19.95 -6.66
CA LYS A 129 31.34 -18.83 -7.48
C LYS A 129 32.46 -19.31 -8.42
N PRO A 130 32.30 -19.21 -9.76
CA PRO A 130 33.33 -19.65 -10.69
C PRO A 130 34.60 -18.81 -10.52
N SER A 131 35.76 -19.49 -10.54
CA SER A 131 37.07 -18.85 -10.59
C SER A 131 37.42 -18.63 -12.06
N LEU A 132 37.53 -17.36 -12.46
CA LEU A 132 37.90 -16.99 -13.83
C LEU A 132 39.43 -16.81 -13.91
N ALA A 133 40.03 -17.31 -14.99
CA ALA A 133 41.46 -17.14 -15.27
C ALA A 133 41.84 -15.73 -15.76
N PHE A 134 40.87 -14.84 -15.89
CA PHE A 134 41.00 -13.45 -16.35
C PHE A 134 40.21 -12.48 -15.47
N ALA A 135 40.53 -11.20 -15.53
CA ALA A 135 39.77 -10.16 -14.83
C ALA A 135 38.41 -9.94 -15.53
N PRO A 136 37.28 -10.21 -14.82
CA PRO A 136 35.96 -10.01 -15.41
C PRO A 136 35.67 -8.53 -15.61
N LYS A 137 35.03 -8.18 -16.73
CA LYS A 137 34.52 -6.85 -17.01
C LYS A 137 33.06 -6.75 -16.58
N GLN A 138 32.59 -5.54 -16.30
CA GLN A 138 31.18 -5.28 -16.06
C GLN A 138 30.34 -5.55 -17.32
N HIS A 139 29.08 -5.87 -17.16
CA HIS A 139 28.19 -6.22 -18.27
C HIS A 139 27.93 -5.03 -19.23
N ASP A 140 27.88 -3.81 -18.70
CA ASP A 140 27.74 -2.58 -19.46
C ASP A 140 28.99 -2.29 -20.33
N ASP A 141 30.19 -2.42 -19.76
CA ASP A 141 31.45 -2.31 -20.51
C ASP A 141 31.55 -3.33 -21.66
N LEU A 142 31.09 -4.56 -21.38
CA LEU A 142 31.05 -5.63 -22.42
C LEU A 142 30.07 -5.28 -23.53
N GLY A 143 28.86 -4.83 -23.17
CA GLY A 143 27.82 -4.48 -24.13
C GLY A 143 28.20 -3.27 -25.00
N GLU A 144 28.83 -2.25 -24.43
CA GLU A 144 29.35 -1.11 -25.18
C GLU A 144 30.51 -1.50 -26.08
N ALA A 145 31.48 -2.27 -25.59
CA ALA A 145 32.61 -2.75 -26.37
C ALA A 145 32.16 -3.61 -27.58
N LEU A 146 31.10 -4.38 -27.44
CA LEU A 146 30.46 -5.13 -28.52
C LEU A 146 29.60 -4.27 -29.46
N GLY A 147 29.38 -2.99 -29.12
CA GLY A 147 28.49 -2.10 -29.86
C GLY A 147 27.00 -2.47 -29.75
N MET A 148 26.65 -3.26 -28.75
CA MET A 148 25.29 -3.79 -28.57
C MET A 148 24.47 -3.02 -27.53
N LEU A 149 25.12 -2.23 -26.67
CA LEU A 149 24.49 -1.28 -25.74
C LEU A 149 24.86 0.15 -26.11
N ASP A 150 23.92 1.09 -25.97
CA ASP A 150 24.14 2.51 -26.23
C ASP A 150 23.45 3.38 -25.17
N PHE A 151 24.16 3.62 -24.10
CA PHE A 151 23.69 4.49 -23.00
C PHE A 151 23.70 5.96 -23.40
N LYS A 152 24.68 6.38 -24.22
CA LYS A 152 24.83 7.77 -24.58
C LYS A 152 23.67 8.31 -25.43
N ARG A 153 23.20 7.53 -26.41
CA ARG A 153 22.04 7.92 -27.21
C ARG A 153 20.75 7.77 -26.44
N ALA A 154 20.59 6.71 -25.67
CA ALA A 154 19.42 6.51 -24.82
C ALA A 154 19.25 7.65 -23.80
N GLY A 155 20.35 8.09 -23.18
CA GLY A 155 20.34 9.22 -22.26
C GLY A 155 19.84 10.53 -22.88
N LYS A 156 20.15 10.77 -24.18
CA LYS A 156 19.66 11.96 -24.91
C LYS A 156 18.16 11.90 -25.21
N VAL A 157 17.60 10.70 -25.42
CA VAL A 157 16.20 10.50 -25.82
C VAL A 157 15.28 10.40 -24.61
N SER A 158 15.69 9.63 -23.60
CA SER A 158 14.83 9.23 -22.49
C SER A 158 15.36 9.61 -21.10
N GLY A 159 16.53 10.24 -21.03
CA GLY A 159 17.15 10.63 -19.77
C GLY A 159 18.08 9.56 -19.19
N SER A 160 18.54 9.77 -17.95
CA SER A 160 19.45 8.87 -17.26
C SER A 160 18.80 7.49 -16.98
N ARG A 161 19.65 6.46 -16.91
CA ARG A 161 19.26 5.05 -16.64
C ARG A 161 18.49 4.34 -17.77
N PHE A 162 18.42 4.92 -18.96
CA PHE A 162 17.93 4.23 -20.15
C PHE A 162 19.10 3.69 -20.98
N VAL A 163 18.83 2.61 -21.70
CA VAL A 163 19.79 1.98 -22.62
C VAL A 163 19.09 1.54 -23.89
N PHE A 164 19.76 1.66 -25.04
CA PHE A 164 19.32 1.02 -26.26
C PHE A 164 20.03 -0.30 -26.47
N TYR A 165 19.25 -1.36 -26.65
CA TYR A 165 19.74 -2.63 -27.14
C TYR A 165 19.83 -2.59 -28.65
N ARG A 166 20.94 -3.11 -29.20
CA ARG A 166 21.21 -3.12 -30.64
C ARG A 166 21.54 -4.52 -31.14
N GLY A 167 21.12 -4.81 -32.37
CA GLY A 167 21.47 -6.05 -33.06
C GLY A 167 21.07 -7.30 -32.30
N GLU A 168 21.99 -8.21 -32.10
CA GLU A 168 21.76 -9.50 -31.49
C GLU A 168 21.36 -9.41 -30.02
N LEU A 169 21.79 -8.39 -29.31
CA LEU A 169 21.35 -8.21 -27.92
C LEU A 169 19.87 -7.81 -27.84
N ALA A 170 19.36 -6.98 -28.74
CA ALA A 170 17.95 -6.68 -28.84
C ALA A 170 17.11 -7.92 -29.23
N ARG A 171 17.69 -8.80 -30.05
CA ARG A 171 17.07 -10.09 -30.39
C ARG A 171 17.04 -11.04 -29.18
N LEU A 172 18.13 -11.10 -28.42
CA LEU A 172 18.24 -11.90 -27.21
C LEU A 172 17.24 -11.47 -26.14
N GLU A 173 17.07 -10.17 -25.92
CA GLU A 173 16.10 -9.62 -24.98
C GLU A 173 14.67 -10.09 -25.30
N ARG A 174 14.25 -9.96 -26.56
CA ARG A 174 12.93 -10.47 -26.99
C ARG A 174 12.79 -11.98 -26.85
N ALA A 175 13.85 -12.73 -27.15
CA ALA A 175 13.86 -14.18 -26.98
C ALA A 175 13.70 -14.59 -25.51
N LEU A 176 14.34 -13.86 -24.58
CA LEU A 176 14.17 -14.08 -23.14
C LEU A 176 12.75 -13.76 -22.66
N VAL A 177 12.15 -12.68 -23.15
CA VAL A 177 10.74 -12.36 -22.84
C VAL A 177 9.82 -13.50 -23.27
N SER A 178 9.94 -13.97 -24.52
CA SER A 178 9.16 -15.10 -25.03
C SER A 178 9.38 -16.37 -24.21
N PHE A 179 10.63 -16.68 -23.88
CA PHE A 179 10.98 -17.84 -23.06
C PHE A 179 10.33 -17.78 -21.66
N PHE A 180 10.34 -16.62 -21.00
CA PHE A 180 9.70 -16.47 -19.70
C PHE A 180 8.18 -16.62 -19.78
N ILE A 181 7.55 -16.07 -20.82
CA ILE A 181 6.11 -16.23 -21.06
C ILE A 181 5.75 -17.71 -21.21
N ASP A 182 6.50 -18.43 -22.03
CA ASP A 182 6.27 -19.88 -22.25
C ASP A 182 6.45 -20.68 -20.95
N CYS A 183 7.52 -20.44 -20.21
CA CYS A 183 7.76 -21.09 -18.91
C CYS A 183 6.65 -20.80 -17.87
N HIS A 184 6.09 -19.59 -17.87
CA HIS A 184 5.01 -19.25 -16.96
C HIS A 184 3.67 -19.84 -17.39
N ARG A 185 3.41 -19.89 -18.70
CA ARG A 185 2.22 -20.52 -19.27
C ARG A 185 2.12 -22.00 -18.86
N GLU A 186 3.22 -22.74 -18.89
CA GLU A 186 3.27 -24.12 -18.42
C GLU A 186 2.92 -24.26 -16.93
N LYS A 187 3.10 -23.21 -16.13
CA LYS A 187 2.75 -23.13 -14.70
C LYS A 187 1.34 -22.61 -14.44
N GLY A 188 0.51 -22.44 -15.48
CA GLY A 188 -0.88 -22.01 -15.36
C GLY A 188 -1.10 -20.50 -15.33
N TYR A 189 -0.09 -19.67 -15.60
CA TYR A 189 -0.28 -18.25 -15.79
C TYR A 189 -0.93 -17.95 -17.14
N VAL A 190 -1.75 -16.91 -17.20
CA VAL A 190 -2.42 -16.45 -18.41
C VAL A 190 -1.81 -15.12 -18.83
N GLU A 191 -1.41 -15.03 -20.09
CA GLU A 191 -0.94 -13.78 -20.69
C GLU A 191 -2.14 -12.84 -20.94
N LEU A 192 -2.00 -11.57 -20.55
CA LEU A 192 -2.98 -10.53 -20.73
C LEU A 192 -2.45 -9.40 -21.63
#